data_913ba2fbfef268ed59ba219f5160ea43
#
_entry.id   913ba2fbfef268ed59ba219f5160ea43
#
_cell.length_a   1.000
_cell.length_b   1.000
_cell.length_c   1.000
_cell.angle_alpha   90.00
_cell.angle_beta   90.00
_cell.angle_gamma   90.00
#
_symmetry.space_group_name_H-M   'P 1'
#
loop_
_entity.id
_entity.type
_entity.pdbx_description
1 polymer ?
#
loop_
_entity_poly.entity_id
_entity_poly.type
_entity_poly.pdbx_seq_one_letter_code
_entity_poly.pdbx_strand_id
1 'polypeptide(L)'
;KDISHVVENFKICAGDAQGDFDGTVFGDGDFYKWMESAIYTAYQTDNQLLKEEIENYIDLIGRAQQPDGYLSTKQIIGERSGNGVSRMGDINDFEVYNFGHMFTAACVHKRITGKDSFLAIAARTADYLEHLYEEAERTGEVQTAVCPSHYMGLVEMYRTTGEERYLKLAKQAIALRDSVKNGLDDNQDKIPLKQHEKILGHAVRANYLYAGVADLCLEEEDPDYIKVLHKVWRSLVDKKLYITGGCGALYNGASPYGYFFDHQLVHQAYGYEYQLPNITAYNETCASLGGVFWAYRMFQLEPKAEYFDILERMMLNTNLAALSLDGKRFFYENMLRRAK
;
A
#
# COMPACT_ATOMS: atom_id res chain seq x y z
N LYS A 1 9.61 -16.36 -16.50
CA LYS A 1 8.85 -17.42 -15.81
C LYS A 1 8.46 -16.89 -14.45
N ASP A 2 7.24 -17.17 -14.05
CA ASP A 2 6.70 -16.79 -12.76
C ASP A 2 7.45 -17.55 -11.64
N ILE A 3 8.31 -16.83 -10.93
CA ILE A 3 9.02 -17.35 -9.75
C ILE A 3 8.31 -16.98 -8.45
N SER A 4 7.26 -16.14 -8.53
CA SER A 4 6.46 -15.70 -7.40
C SER A 4 5.24 -16.58 -7.16
N HIS A 5 4.98 -17.52 -8.05
CA HIS A 5 3.80 -18.41 -8.08
C HIS A 5 2.44 -17.69 -8.20
N VAL A 6 2.42 -16.37 -8.30
CA VAL A 6 1.17 -15.58 -8.27
C VAL A 6 0.25 -15.90 -9.44
N VAL A 7 0.76 -16.03 -10.67
CA VAL A 7 -0.05 -16.37 -11.84
C VAL A 7 -0.64 -17.78 -11.68
N GLU A 8 0.12 -18.72 -11.12
CA GLU A 8 -0.40 -20.08 -10.84
C GLU A 8 -1.49 -20.05 -9.77
N ASN A 9 -1.34 -19.26 -8.71
CA ASN A 9 -2.39 -19.05 -7.72
C ASN A 9 -3.68 -18.51 -8.35
N PHE A 10 -3.59 -17.53 -9.27
CA PHE A 10 -4.77 -17.06 -10.02
C PHE A 10 -5.40 -18.13 -10.89
N LYS A 11 -4.60 -19.00 -11.56
CA LYS A 11 -5.13 -20.13 -12.32
C LYS A 11 -5.85 -21.15 -11.44
N ILE A 12 -5.30 -21.43 -10.25
CA ILE A 12 -5.97 -22.32 -9.28
C ILE A 12 -7.30 -21.70 -8.84
N CYS A 13 -7.32 -20.39 -8.54
CA CYS A 13 -8.56 -19.68 -8.20
C CYS A 13 -9.60 -19.70 -9.35
N ALA A 14 -9.15 -19.55 -10.59
CA ALA A 14 -9.99 -19.58 -11.78
C ALA A 14 -10.48 -21.01 -12.14
N GLY A 15 -9.87 -22.05 -11.57
CA GLY A 15 -10.17 -23.46 -11.90
C GLY A 15 -9.39 -24.00 -13.09
N ASP A 16 -8.42 -23.27 -13.61
CA ASP A 16 -7.54 -23.67 -14.73
C ASP A 16 -6.40 -24.59 -14.28
N ALA A 17 -6.10 -24.62 -12.96
CA ALA A 17 -5.08 -25.46 -12.36
C ALA A 17 -5.55 -26.01 -11.01
N GLN A 18 -4.81 -26.98 -10.47
CA GLN A 18 -5.03 -27.55 -9.13
C GLN A 18 -3.75 -27.42 -8.32
N GLY A 19 -3.86 -27.18 -7.04
CA GLY A 19 -2.72 -27.06 -6.12
C GLY A 19 -3.07 -26.28 -4.87
N ASP A 20 -2.06 -26.09 -4.04
CA ASP A 20 -2.11 -25.27 -2.84
C ASP A 20 -1.58 -23.86 -3.15
N PHE A 21 -1.90 -22.92 -2.28
CA PHE A 21 -1.31 -21.58 -2.34
C PHE A 21 0.20 -21.64 -2.09
N ASP A 22 0.98 -20.95 -2.93
CA ASP A 22 2.42 -20.80 -2.77
C ASP A 22 2.84 -19.35 -3.01
N GLY A 23 3.82 -18.88 -2.27
CA GLY A 23 4.34 -17.51 -2.34
C GLY A 23 4.01 -16.65 -1.12
N THR A 24 4.13 -15.34 -1.30
CA THR A 24 3.93 -14.36 -0.22
C THR A 24 2.47 -13.89 -0.14
N VAL A 25 2.02 -13.52 1.06
CA VAL A 25 0.65 -13.03 1.30
C VAL A 25 0.33 -11.71 0.57
N PHE A 26 1.37 -10.95 0.19
CA PHE A 26 1.24 -9.73 -0.62
C PHE A 26 1.52 -9.97 -2.12
N GLY A 27 1.64 -11.23 -2.54
CA GLY A 27 1.96 -11.59 -3.94
C GLY A 27 0.95 -11.06 -4.95
N ASP A 28 -0.35 -11.10 -4.63
CA ASP A 28 -1.39 -10.53 -5.50
C ASP A 28 -1.17 -9.02 -5.72
N GLY A 29 -0.84 -8.28 -4.64
CA GLY A 29 -0.52 -6.85 -4.73
C GLY A 29 0.74 -6.55 -5.54
N ASP A 30 1.78 -7.39 -5.42
CA ASP A 30 2.99 -7.27 -6.24
C ASP A 30 2.68 -7.51 -7.71
N PHE A 31 1.80 -8.44 -8.01
CA PHE A 31 1.35 -8.68 -9.38
C PHE A 31 0.57 -7.50 -9.95
N TYR A 32 -0.32 -6.89 -9.18
CA TYR A 32 -1.03 -5.68 -9.62
C TYR A 32 -0.10 -4.47 -9.85
N LYS A 33 0.93 -4.30 -9.02
CA LYS A 33 1.98 -3.27 -9.24
C LYS A 33 2.78 -3.54 -10.50
N TRP A 34 3.09 -4.82 -10.76
CA TRP A 34 3.73 -5.24 -12.01
C TRP A 34 2.81 -4.95 -13.21
N MET A 35 1.51 -5.27 -13.11
CA MET A 35 0.51 -4.98 -14.14
C MET A 35 0.47 -3.49 -14.47
N GLU A 36 0.46 -2.61 -13.45
CA GLU A 36 0.50 -1.17 -13.64
C GLU A 36 1.72 -0.76 -14.47
N SER A 37 2.91 -1.22 -14.10
CA SER A 37 4.15 -0.93 -14.83
C SER A 37 4.16 -1.52 -16.24
N ALA A 38 3.63 -2.73 -16.41
CA ALA A 38 3.53 -3.41 -17.70
C ALA A 38 2.60 -2.67 -18.66
N ILE A 39 1.47 -2.15 -18.16
CA ILE A 39 0.52 -1.36 -18.95
C ILE A 39 1.23 -0.10 -19.49
N TYR A 40 1.89 0.69 -18.65
CA TYR A 40 2.65 1.85 -19.09
C TYR A 40 3.70 1.47 -20.15
N THR A 41 4.49 0.44 -19.88
CA THR A 41 5.55 -0.03 -20.76
C THR A 41 4.99 -0.48 -22.12
N ALA A 42 3.94 -1.30 -22.12
CA ALA A 42 3.34 -1.85 -23.34
C ALA A 42 2.84 -0.76 -24.30
N TYR A 43 2.23 0.28 -23.73
CA TYR A 43 1.66 1.36 -24.53
C TYR A 43 2.70 2.41 -24.93
N GLN A 44 3.69 2.70 -24.08
CA GLN A 44 4.79 3.60 -24.44
C GLN A 44 5.70 3.02 -25.52
N THR A 45 5.90 1.70 -25.54
CA THR A 45 6.79 1.02 -26.49
C THR A 45 6.04 0.37 -27.66
N ASP A 46 4.71 0.49 -27.70
CA ASP A 46 3.81 -0.18 -28.66
C ASP A 46 4.02 -1.69 -28.75
N ASN A 47 4.33 -2.35 -27.64
CA ASN A 47 4.60 -3.79 -27.58
C ASN A 47 3.30 -4.60 -27.61
N GLN A 48 2.94 -5.11 -28.77
CA GLN A 48 1.67 -5.84 -28.99
C GLN A 48 1.60 -7.14 -28.17
N LEU A 49 2.70 -7.89 -28.06
CA LEU A 49 2.73 -9.13 -27.27
C LEU A 49 2.46 -8.88 -25.79
N LEU A 50 3.04 -7.80 -25.25
CA LEU A 50 2.79 -7.43 -23.85
C LEU A 50 1.36 -6.92 -23.63
N LYS A 51 0.79 -6.21 -24.62
CA LYS A 51 -0.62 -5.80 -24.57
C LYS A 51 -1.57 -7.01 -24.52
N GLU A 52 -1.32 -8.01 -25.36
CA GLU A 52 -2.09 -9.25 -25.38
C GLU A 52 -1.95 -10.03 -24.05
N GLU A 53 -0.74 -10.10 -23.50
CA GLU A 53 -0.48 -10.76 -22.23
C GLU A 53 -1.21 -10.08 -21.08
N ILE A 54 -1.23 -8.74 -21.03
CA ILE A 54 -1.99 -7.96 -20.05
C ILE A 54 -3.47 -8.28 -20.10
N GLU A 55 -4.08 -8.32 -21.28
CA GLU A 55 -5.51 -8.63 -21.42
C GLU A 55 -5.81 -10.09 -20.97
N ASN A 56 -4.92 -11.02 -21.25
CA ASN A 56 -5.04 -12.41 -20.78
C ASN A 56 -4.97 -12.49 -19.24
N TYR A 57 -4.12 -11.69 -18.60
CA TYR A 57 -4.08 -11.61 -17.14
C TYR A 57 -5.33 -10.97 -16.56
N ILE A 58 -5.88 -9.94 -17.20
CA ILE A 58 -7.13 -9.32 -16.75
C ILE A 58 -8.29 -10.34 -16.82
N ASP A 59 -8.38 -11.11 -17.90
CA ASP A 59 -9.37 -12.20 -18.01
C ASP A 59 -9.19 -13.23 -16.89
N LEU A 60 -7.96 -13.68 -16.65
CA LEU A 60 -7.63 -14.64 -15.59
C LEU A 60 -8.04 -14.11 -14.19
N ILE A 61 -7.70 -12.86 -13.88
CA ILE A 61 -8.07 -12.19 -12.63
C ILE A 61 -9.60 -12.15 -12.48
N GLY A 62 -10.31 -11.80 -13.56
CA GLY A 62 -11.76 -11.73 -13.56
C GLY A 62 -12.43 -13.09 -13.32
N ARG A 63 -11.87 -14.19 -13.85
CA ARG A 63 -12.36 -15.55 -13.61
C ARG A 63 -12.01 -16.08 -12.22
N ALA A 64 -10.94 -15.58 -11.60
CA ALA A 64 -10.57 -15.92 -10.23
C ALA A 64 -11.47 -15.24 -9.18
N GLN A 65 -12.05 -14.08 -9.51
CA GLN A 65 -12.89 -13.32 -8.59
C GLN A 65 -14.14 -14.07 -8.17
N GLN A 66 -14.46 -14.03 -6.89
CA GLN A 66 -15.64 -14.69 -6.34
C GLN A 66 -16.93 -13.92 -6.68
N PRO A 67 -18.12 -14.58 -6.63
CA PRO A 67 -19.39 -13.95 -6.99
C PRO A 67 -19.75 -12.70 -6.20
N ASP A 68 -19.28 -12.59 -4.96
CA ASP A 68 -19.47 -11.44 -4.07
C ASP A 68 -18.44 -10.30 -4.28
N GLY A 69 -17.56 -10.44 -5.28
CA GLY A 69 -16.52 -9.46 -5.59
C GLY A 69 -15.20 -9.68 -4.84
N TYR A 70 -15.15 -10.62 -3.91
CA TYR A 70 -13.93 -10.93 -3.17
C TYR A 70 -12.82 -11.50 -4.07
N LEU A 71 -11.57 -11.08 -3.83
CA LEU A 71 -10.43 -11.54 -4.62
C LEU A 71 -9.12 -11.50 -3.83
N SER A 72 -8.77 -12.61 -3.21
CA SER A 72 -7.44 -12.85 -2.62
C SER A 72 -7.10 -14.32 -2.80
N THR A 73 -6.02 -14.59 -3.52
CA THR A 73 -5.72 -15.96 -3.96
C THR A 73 -5.45 -16.90 -2.79
N LYS A 74 -4.74 -16.44 -1.76
CA LYS A 74 -4.44 -17.23 -0.54
C LYS A 74 -5.73 -17.73 0.13
N GLN A 75 -6.67 -16.84 0.39
CA GLN A 75 -7.89 -17.17 1.10
C GLN A 75 -8.82 -18.05 0.24
N ILE A 76 -8.96 -17.73 -1.05
CA ILE A 76 -9.79 -18.52 -1.95
C ILE A 76 -9.28 -19.96 -2.05
N ILE A 77 -7.98 -20.16 -2.20
CA ILE A 77 -7.36 -21.49 -2.23
C ILE A 77 -7.49 -22.17 -0.87
N GLY A 78 -7.23 -21.43 0.21
CA GLY A 78 -7.33 -21.93 1.57
C GLY A 78 -8.73 -22.39 1.96
N GLU A 79 -9.76 -21.64 1.60
CA GLU A 79 -11.16 -22.02 1.81
C GLU A 79 -11.52 -23.31 1.07
N ARG A 80 -11.05 -23.48 -0.18
CA ARG A 80 -11.29 -24.68 -0.99
C ARG A 80 -10.59 -25.93 -0.43
N SER A 81 -9.38 -25.75 0.11
CA SER A 81 -8.59 -26.85 0.69
C SER A 81 -8.96 -27.15 2.15
N GLY A 82 -9.78 -26.31 2.79
CA GLY A 82 -10.19 -26.50 4.19
C GLY A 82 -9.05 -26.37 5.20
N ASN A 83 -8.01 -25.58 4.90
CA ASN A 83 -6.82 -25.40 5.75
C ASN A 83 -7.00 -24.39 6.90
N GLY A 84 -8.22 -23.92 7.15
CA GLY A 84 -8.55 -23.01 8.25
C GLY A 84 -8.25 -21.53 7.99
N VAL A 85 -7.85 -21.17 6.78
CA VAL A 85 -7.71 -19.75 6.38
C VAL A 85 -9.11 -19.16 6.16
N SER A 86 -9.33 -17.96 6.71
CA SER A 86 -10.58 -17.22 6.55
C SER A 86 -10.35 -15.86 5.94
N ARG A 87 -11.33 -15.36 5.20
CA ARG A 87 -11.33 -13.99 4.67
C ARG A 87 -11.31 -12.99 5.81
N MET A 88 -10.50 -11.96 5.68
CA MET A 88 -10.31 -10.90 6.69
C MET A 88 -9.98 -11.43 8.09
N GLY A 89 -9.44 -12.66 8.18
CA GLY A 89 -9.13 -13.30 9.47
C GLY A 89 -7.86 -12.77 10.12
N ASP A 90 -6.85 -12.44 9.33
CA ASP A 90 -5.58 -11.85 9.80
C ASP A 90 -5.22 -10.65 8.93
N ILE A 91 -5.11 -9.47 9.55
CA ILE A 91 -4.71 -8.24 8.82
C ILE A 91 -3.33 -8.36 8.16
N ASN A 92 -2.46 -9.25 8.66
CA ASN A 92 -1.15 -9.51 8.08
C ASN A 92 -1.19 -10.41 6.83
N ASP A 93 -2.36 -10.85 6.40
CA ASP A 93 -2.56 -11.50 5.11
C ASP A 93 -2.69 -10.51 3.94
N PHE A 94 -2.64 -9.21 4.23
CA PHE A 94 -2.53 -8.14 3.24
C PHE A 94 -3.69 -8.05 2.23
N GLU A 95 -4.86 -8.61 2.53
CA GLU A 95 -5.99 -8.67 1.58
C GLU A 95 -6.36 -7.28 1.06
N VAL A 96 -6.65 -6.35 1.96
CA VAL A 96 -7.06 -4.98 1.58
C VAL A 96 -5.92 -4.18 0.93
N TYR A 97 -4.66 -4.46 1.30
CA TYR A 97 -3.50 -3.92 0.61
C TYR A 97 -3.46 -4.38 -0.86
N ASN A 98 -3.69 -5.67 -1.11
CA ASN A 98 -3.73 -6.21 -2.45
C ASN A 98 -4.86 -5.57 -3.28
N PHE A 99 -6.06 -5.37 -2.69
CA PHE A 99 -7.17 -4.69 -3.34
C PHE A 99 -6.82 -3.26 -3.77
N GLY A 100 -6.14 -2.50 -2.92
CA GLY A 100 -5.75 -1.12 -3.24
C GLY A 100 -4.83 -1.03 -4.45
N HIS A 101 -3.88 -1.94 -4.60
CA HIS A 101 -3.02 -1.99 -5.78
C HIS A 101 -3.78 -2.43 -7.03
N MET A 102 -4.77 -3.32 -6.90
CA MET A 102 -5.65 -3.67 -8.00
C MET A 102 -6.45 -2.44 -8.47
N PHE A 103 -7.01 -1.66 -7.55
CA PHE A 103 -7.75 -0.44 -7.89
C PHE A 103 -6.90 0.53 -8.71
N THR A 104 -5.66 0.77 -8.28
CA THR A 104 -4.73 1.66 -9.00
C THR A 104 -4.41 1.11 -10.39
N ALA A 105 -4.05 -0.17 -10.51
CA ALA A 105 -3.73 -0.80 -11.78
C ALA A 105 -4.92 -0.78 -12.76
N ALA A 106 -6.14 -1.02 -12.26
CA ALA A 106 -7.37 -0.97 -13.06
C ALA A 106 -7.67 0.44 -13.57
N CYS A 107 -7.44 1.47 -12.74
CA CYS A 107 -7.58 2.87 -13.16
C CYS A 107 -6.56 3.25 -14.23
N VAL A 108 -5.30 2.82 -14.08
CA VAL A 108 -4.26 3.02 -15.09
C VAL A 108 -4.65 2.35 -16.42
N HIS A 109 -5.12 1.09 -16.36
CA HIS A 109 -5.61 0.38 -17.54
C HIS A 109 -6.72 1.15 -18.26
N LYS A 110 -7.73 1.60 -17.51
CA LYS A 110 -8.85 2.39 -18.06
C LYS A 110 -8.37 3.69 -18.73
N ARG A 111 -7.51 4.45 -18.06
CA ARG A 111 -7.00 5.74 -18.59
C ARG A 111 -6.17 5.58 -19.87
N ILE A 112 -5.39 4.50 -19.96
CA ILE A 112 -4.50 4.27 -21.10
C ILE A 112 -5.23 3.64 -22.27
N THR A 113 -6.14 2.70 -22.00
CA THR A 113 -6.76 1.88 -23.06
C THR A 113 -8.19 2.28 -23.41
N GLY A 114 -8.89 2.98 -22.51
CA GLY A 114 -10.32 3.24 -22.59
C GLY A 114 -11.21 2.04 -22.23
N LYS A 115 -10.66 0.85 -21.99
CA LYS A 115 -11.39 -0.37 -21.66
C LYS A 115 -11.85 -0.41 -20.20
N ASP A 116 -13.01 -1.04 -19.96
CA ASP A 116 -13.58 -1.19 -18.62
C ASP A 116 -13.33 -2.56 -17.98
N SER A 117 -12.70 -3.49 -18.71
CA SER A 117 -12.56 -4.88 -18.28
C SER A 117 -11.94 -5.03 -16.88
N PHE A 118 -10.80 -4.37 -16.63
CA PHE A 118 -10.14 -4.42 -15.33
C PHE A 118 -10.85 -3.56 -14.28
N LEU A 119 -11.36 -2.39 -14.68
CA LEU A 119 -12.11 -1.51 -13.79
C LEU A 119 -13.40 -2.19 -13.27
N ALA A 120 -14.08 -2.98 -14.08
CA ALA A 120 -15.26 -3.75 -13.65
C ALA A 120 -14.94 -4.80 -12.58
N ILE A 121 -13.76 -5.41 -12.63
CA ILE A 121 -13.27 -6.33 -11.57
C ILE A 121 -13.01 -5.54 -10.29
N ALA A 122 -12.30 -4.42 -10.39
CA ALA A 122 -12.00 -3.54 -9.26
C ALA A 122 -13.28 -2.99 -8.61
N ALA A 123 -14.28 -2.62 -9.40
CA ALA A 123 -15.57 -2.13 -8.91
C ALA A 123 -16.29 -3.17 -8.03
N ARG A 124 -16.32 -4.43 -8.43
CA ARG A 124 -16.92 -5.52 -7.60
C ARG A 124 -16.17 -5.73 -6.29
N THR A 125 -14.84 -5.59 -6.30
CA THR A 125 -14.07 -5.68 -5.04
C THR A 125 -14.31 -4.44 -4.15
N ALA A 126 -14.54 -3.27 -4.73
CA ALA A 126 -14.96 -2.09 -3.96
C ALA A 126 -16.36 -2.29 -3.36
N ASP A 127 -17.29 -2.93 -4.07
CA ASP A 127 -18.61 -3.33 -3.52
C ASP A 127 -18.45 -4.27 -2.31
N TYR A 128 -17.54 -5.24 -2.40
CA TYR A 128 -17.21 -6.12 -1.26
C TYR A 128 -16.68 -5.34 -0.06
N LEU A 129 -15.78 -4.36 -0.26
CA LEU A 129 -15.28 -3.50 0.81
C LEU A 129 -16.36 -2.60 1.41
N GLU A 130 -17.28 -2.09 0.59
CA GLU A 130 -18.40 -1.28 1.07
C GLU A 130 -19.25 -2.08 2.07
N HIS A 131 -19.63 -3.30 1.72
CA HIS A 131 -20.37 -4.20 2.63
C HIS A 131 -19.56 -4.53 3.90
N LEU A 132 -18.26 -4.77 3.77
CA LEU A 132 -17.38 -5.04 4.91
C LEU A 132 -17.36 -3.86 5.90
N TYR A 133 -17.29 -2.63 5.40
CA TYR A 133 -17.23 -1.44 6.25
C TYR A 133 -18.59 -1.07 6.84
N GLU A 134 -19.69 -1.29 6.11
CA GLU A 134 -21.04 -1.17 6.67
C GLU A 134 -21.25 -2.15 7.83
N GLU A 135 -20.79 -3.38 7.69
CA GLU A 135 -20.84 -4.38 8.77
C GLU A 135 -19.95 -3.98 9.96
N ALA A 136 -18.76 -3.46 9.70
CA ALA A 136 -17.87 -2.96 10.75
C ALA A 136 -18.50 -1.80 11.54
N GLU A 137 -19.17 -0.87 10.89
CA GLU A 137 -19.91 0.22 11.55
C GLU A 137 -21.08 -0.32 12.39
N ARG A 138 -21.80 -1.29 11.86
CA ARG A 138 -22.95 -1.90 12.53
C ARG A 138 -22.58 -2.70 13.78
N THR A 139 -21.47 -3.44 13.73
CA THR A 139 -21.02 -4.33 14.81
C THR A 139 -20.04 -3.68 15.77
N GLY A 140 -19.33 -2.64 15.33
CA GLY A 140 -18.19 -2.06 16.02
C GLY A 140 -16.95 -2.97 16.05
N GLU A 141 -16.91 -4.01 15.20
CA GLU A 141 -15.75 -4.87 14.99
C GLU A 141 -14.96 -4.36 13.79
N VAL A 142 -13.98 -3.49 14.06
CA VAL A 142 -13.19 -2.80 13.05
C VAL A 142 -11.77 -3.34 13.00
N GLN A 143 -11.31 -3.64 11.80
CA GLN A 143 -9.90 -3.91 11.49
C GLN A 143 -9.37 -2.84 10.54
N THR A 144 -8.10 -2.45 10.72
CA THR A 144 -7.40 -1.59 9.77
C THR A 144 -6.57 -2.44 8.82
N ALA A 145 -6.47 -2.01 7.58
CA ALA A 145 -5.52 -2.63 6.64
C ALA A 145 -4.08 -2.27 7.01
N VAL A 146 -3.20 -3.24 6.94
CA VAL A 146 -1.76 -2.98 6.92
C VAL A 146 -1.37 -2.38 5.56
N CYS A 147 -0.45 -1.42 5.55
CA CYS A 147 -0.04 -0.71 4.32
C CYS A 147 -1.27 -0.24 3.49
N PRO A 148 -2.08 0.71 3.95
CA PRO A 148 -3.42 0.98 3.45
C PRO A 148 -3.43 1.61 2.03
N SER A 149 -3.01 0.86 1.03
CA SER A 149 -2.97 1.25 -0.38
C SER A 149 -4.35 1.59 -0.96
N HIS A 150 -5.40 0.99 -0.40
CA HIS A 150 -6.77 1.18 -0.85
C HIS A 150 -7.30 2.60 -0.65
N TYR A 151 -6.74 3.39 0.26
CA TYR A 151 -7.12 4.80 0.38
C TYR A 151 -6.78 5.56 -0.92
N MET A 152 -5.53 5.42 -1.39
CA MET A 152 -5.11 5.98 -2.68
C MET A 152 -5.86 5.34 -3.84
N GLY A 153 -6.02 4.02 -3.83
CA GLY A 153 -6.70 3.28 -4.89
C GLY A 153 -8.16 3.68 -5.08
N LEU A 154 -8.91 3.90 -3.98
CA LEU A 154 -10.31 4.36 -4.04
C LEU A 154 -10.43 5.81 -4.53
N VAL A 155 -9.52 6.69 -4.12
CA VAL A 155 -9.48 8.06 -4.67
C VAL A 155 -9.16 8.05 -6.16
N GLU A 156 -8.25 7.17 -6.63
CA GLU A 156 -8.00 6.99 -8.06
C GLU A 156 -9.21 6.43 -8.82
N MET A 157 -10.00 5.54 -8.21
CA MET A 157 -11.28 5.08 -8.79
C MET A 157 -12.26 6.23 -8.92
N TYR A 158 -12.39 7.09 -7.91
CA TYR A 158 -13.20 8.31 -7.99
C TYR A 158 -12.75 9.22 -9.15
N ARG A 159 -11.45 9.55 -9.22
CA ARG A 159 -10.90 10.39 -10.30
C ARG A 159 -11.09 9.80 -11.71
N THR A 160 -11.07 8.48 -11.81
CA THR A 160 -11.18 7.78 -13.08
C THR A 160 -12.63 7.65 -13.56
N THR A 161 -13.58 7.49 -12.64
CA THR A 161 -14.99 7.21 -12.96
C THR A 161 -15.92 8.41 -12.76
N GLY A 162 -15.57 9.34 -11.87
CA GLY A 162 -16.45 10.39 -11.39
C GLY A 162 -17.53 9.91 -10.40
N GLU A 163 -17.47 8.66 -9.94
CA GLU A 163 -18.44 8.09 -9.01
C GLU A 163 -18.11 8.45 -7.56
N GLU A 164 -18.90 9.31 -6.94
CA GLU A 164 -18.74 9.78 -5.55
C GLU A 164 -18.66 8.67 -4.50
N ARG A 165 -19.22 7.48 -4.80
CA ARG A 165 -19.20 6.35 -3.87
C ARG A 165 -17.78 5.91 -3.49
N TYR A 166 -16.82 5.99 -4.40
CA TYR A 166 -15.45 5.61 -4.11
C TYR A 166 -14.75 6.60 -3.17
N LEU A 167 -15.00 7.88 -3.34
CA LEU A 167 -14.48 8.90 -2.43
C LEU A 167 -15.09 8.75 -1.03
N LYS A 168 -16.41 8.50 -0.96
CA LYS A 168 -17.12 8.21 0.29
C LYS A 168 -16.54 6.97 0.98
N LEU A 169 -16.28 5.91 0.23
CA LEU A 169 -15.69 4.67 0.76
C LEU A 169 -14.27 4.89 1.28
N ALA A 170 -13.44 5.67 0.59
CA ALA A 170 -12.10 6.05 1.08
C ALA A 170 -12.18 6.83 2.39
N LYS A 171 -13.09 7.78 2.49
CA LYS A 171 -13.34 8.57 3.70
C LYS A 171 -13.82 7.70 4.87
N GLN A 172 -14.74 6.77 4.63
CA GLN A 172 -15.24 5.81 5.61
C GLN A 172 -14.09 4.91 6.10
N ALA A 173 -13.29 4.36 5.20
CA ALA A 173 -12.15 3.50 5.53
C ALA A 173 -11.12 4.22 6.42
N ILE A 174 -10.84 5.50 6.17
CA ILE A 174 -9.95 6.32 7.00
C ILE A 174 -10.58 6.60 8.36
N ALA A 175 -11.87 6.94 8.41
CA ALA A 175 -12.58 7.25 9.66
C ALA A 175 -12.71 6.02 10.58
N LEU A 176 -12.89 4.83 10.03
CA LEU A 176 -12.97 3.57 10.79
C LEU A 176 -11.69 3.25 11.57
N ARG A 177 -10.53 3.80 11.18
CA ARG A 177 -9.29 3.63 11.96
C ARG A 177 -9.43 4.09 13.41
N ASP A 178 -10.19 5.14 13.65
CA ASP A 178 -10.38 5.71 14.99
C ASP A 178 -11.26 4.83 15.89
N SER A 179 -11.90 3.80 15.32
CA SER A 179 -12.78 2.85 16.02
C SER A 179 -12.10 1.50 16.32
N VAL A 180 -10.82 1.35 15.95
CA VAL A 180 -10.07 0.11 16.22
C VAL A 180 -9.88 -0.10 17.72
N LYS A 181 -10.27 -1.27 18.20
CA LYS A 181 -10.03 -1.69 19.58
C LYS A 181 -8.62 -2.30 19.67
N ASN A 182 -7.85 -1.88 20.67
CA ASN A 182 -6.48 -2.40 20.90
C ASN A 182 -5.52 -2.15 19.72
N GLY A 183 -5.63 -1.00 19.08
CA GLY A 183 -4.72 -0.57 18.02
C GLY A 183 -3.26 -0.53 18.47
N LEU A 184 -2.34 -0.62 17.51
CA LEU A 184 -0.91 -0.71 17.73
C LEU A 184 -0.15 0.45 17.06
N ASP A 185 0.98 0.84 17.66
CA ASP A 185 1.87 1.81 17.02
C ASP A 185 2.44 1.29 15.69
N ASP A 186 2.61 -0.02 15.57
CA ASP A 186 3.11 -0.67 14.34
C ASP A 186 2.23 -0.34 13.11
N ASN A 187 0.91 -0.29 13.29
CA ASN A 187 -0.06 0.03 12.25
C ASN A 187 -0.66 1.46 12.36
N GLN A 188 -0.09 2.32 13.20
CA GLN A 188 -0.53 3.72 13.44
C GLN A 188 -2.01 3.86 13.83
N ASP A 189 -2.59 2.88 14.52
CA ASP A 189 -4.00 2.86 14.92
C ASP A 189 -4.22 2.79 16.44
N LYS A 190 -3.16 3.03 17.22
CA LYS A 190 -3.23 3.10 18.70
C LYS A 190 -3.97 4.33 19.21
N ILE A 191 -3.86 5.45 18.51
CA ILE A 191 -4.54 6.71 18.82
C ILE A 191 -5.26 7.22 17.58
N PRO A 192 -6.33 8.01 17.75
CA PRO A 192 -7.06 8.59 16.63
C PRO A 192 -6.15 9.39 15.69
N LEU A 193 -6.39 9.26 14.38
CA LEU A 193 -5.55 9.85 13.34
C LEU A 193 -5.39 11.37 13.49
N LYS A 194 -6.46 12.08 13.87
CA LYS A 194 -6.42 13.54 14.10
C LYS A 194 -5.56 13.96 15.30
N GLN A 195 -5.11 13.01 16.13
CA GLN A 195 -4.22 13.23 17.27
C GLN A 195 -2.75 12.90 16.96
N HIS A 196 -2.44 12.45 15.74
CA HIS A 196 -1.07 12.15 15.36
C HIS A 196 -0.19 13.42 15.35
N GLU A 197 0.97 13.34 15.99
CA GLU A 197 1.94 14.45 16.06
C GLU A 197 3.31 14.09 15.50
N LYS A 198 3.62 12.79 15.43
CA LYS A 198 4.92 12.27 15.00
C LYS A 198 4.73 11.08 14.11
N ILE A 199 5.63 10.92 13.14
CA ILE A 199 5.68 9.67 12.38
C ILE A 199 6.31 8.57 13.23
N LEU A 200 5.68 7.41 13.24
CA LEU A 200 6.10 6.25 14.03
C LEU A 200 5.60 4.95 13.41
N GLY A 201 5.97 3.84 14.03
CA GLY A 201 5.53 2.52 13.61
C GLY A 201 6.21 2.04 12.33
N HIS A 202 5.63 1.06 11.69
CA HIS A 202 6.15 0.51 10.45
C HIS A 202 6.19 1.58 9.35
N ALA A 203 7.34 1.77 8.72
CA ALA A 203 7.59 2.93 7.87
C ALA A 203 6.73 2.93 6.59
N VAL A 204 6.55 1.79 5.93
CA VAL A 204 5.70 1.68 4.74
C VAL A 204 4.24 1.96 5.09
N ARG A 205 3.74 1.33 6.18
CA ARG A 205 2.36 1.53 6.66
C ARG A 205 2.07 3.01 6.93
N ALA A 206 3.00 3.71 7.62
CA ALA A 206 2.89 5.12 7.92
C ALA A 206 2.85 5.98 6.64
N ASN A 207 3.79 5.77 5.73
CA ASN A 207 3.88 6.56 4.50
C ASN A 207 2.66 6.36 3.60
N TYR A 208 2.15 5.13 3.49
CA TYR A 208 0.91 4.83 2.76
C TYR A 208 -0.32 5.47 3.41
N LEU A 209 -0.40 5.41 4.75
CA LEU A 209 -1.48 6.06 5.49
C LEU A 209 -1.53 7.57 5.18
N TYR A 210 -0.41 8.28 5.36
CA TYR A 210 -0.41 9.72 5.17
C TYR A 210 -0.50 10.12 3.69
N ALA A 211 -0.01 9.29 2.77
CA ALA A 211 -0.25 9.49 1.34
C ALA A 211 -1.75 9.38 1.01
N GLY A 212 -2.44 8.38 1.55
CA GLY A 212 -3.87 8.18 1.34
C GLY A 212 -4.73 9.30 1.97
N VAL A 213 -4.35 9.76 3.17
CA VAL A 213 -5.03 10.90 3.81
C VAL A 213 -4.82 12.20 3.02
N ALA A 214 -3.60 12.42 2.51
CA ALA A 214 -3.33 13.57 1.65
C ALA A 214 -4.13 13.49 0.32
N ASP A 215 -4.26 12.30 -0.25
CA ASP A 215 -5.08 12.08 -1.44
C ASP A 215 -6.56 12.42 -1.21
N LEU A 216 -7.12 12.00 -0.08
CA LEU A 216 -8.48 12.39 0.32
C LEU A 216 -8.60 13.91 0.45
N CYS A 217 -7.63 14.57 1.10
CA CYS A 217 -7.65 16.02 1.29
C CYS A 217 -7.52 16.82 -0.02
N LEU A 218 -6.98 16.23 -1.08
CA LEU A 218 -6.95 16.84 -2.42
C LEU A 218 -8.34 16.94 -3.05
N GLU A 219 -9.23 16.01 -2.72
CA GLU A 219 -10.60 15.98 -3.23
C GLU A 219 -11.60 16.66 -2.28
N GLU A 220 -11.42 16.46 -0.98
CA GLU A 220 -12.27 17.01 0.07
C GLU A 220 -11.40 17.58 1.20
N GLU A 221 -11.26 18.90 1.24
CA GLU A 221 -10.42 19.58 2.23
C GLU A 221 -10.91 19.30 3.66
N ASP A 222 -10.03 18.73 4.50
CA ASP A 222 -10.24 18.61 5.96
C ASP A 222 -9.06 19.30 6.68
N PRO A 223 -9.29 20.49 7.29
CA PRO A 223 -8.24 21.26 7.96
C PRO A 223 -7.56 20.51 9.10
N ASP A 224 -8.27 19.60 9.78
CA ASP A 224 -7.67 18.81 10.86
C ASP A 224 -6.71 17.77 10.32
N TYR A 225 -7.07 17.07 9.25
CA TYR A 225 -6.13 16.15 8.58
C TYR A 225 -4.94 16.89 7.97
N ILE A 226 -5.16 18.03 7.32
CA ILE A 226 -4.06 18.84 6.76
C ILE A 226 -3.09 19.26 7.88
N LYS A 227 -3.59 19.68 9.04
CA LYS A 227 -2.75 20.01 10.21
C LYS A 227 -1.93 18.81 10.69
N VAL A 228 -2.52 17.62 10.73
CA VAL A 228 -1.81 16.38 11.08
C VAL A 228 -0.74 16.07 10.04
N LEU A 229 -1.07 16.12 8.75
CA LEU A 229 -0.13 15.88 7.67
C LEU A 229 1.11 16.78 7.78
N HIS A 230 0.94 18.06 8.05
CA HIS A 230 2.07 18.97 8.27
C HIS A 230 2.92 18.61 9.51
N LYS A 231 2.30 18.29 10.64
CA LYS A 231 3.01 17.90 11.86
C LYS A 231 3.86 16.64 11.64
N VAL A 232 3.23 15.62 11.06
CA VAL A 232 3.87 14.33 10.85
C VAL A 232 4.94 14.42 9.77
N TRP A 233 4.73 15.24 8.74
CA TRP A 233 5.73 15.55 7.73
C TRP A 233 6.98 16.17 8.35
N ARG A 234 6.83 17.19 9.20
CA ARG A 234 7.96 17.81 9.91
C ARG A 234 8.69 16.79 10.80
N SER A 235 7.95 15.90 11.48
CA SER A 235 8.55 14.82 12.26
C SER A 235 9.42 13.90 11.40
N LEU A 236 8.99 13.57 10.18
CA LEU A 236 9.78 12.78 9.22
C LEU A 236 11.03 13.54 8.79
N VAL A 237 10.82 14.69 8.15
CA VAL A 237 11.88 15.38 7.41
C VAL A 237 12.95 15.93 8.32
N ASP A 238 12.56 16.51 9.46
CA ASP A 238 13.52 17.16 10.37
C ASP A 238 14.30 16.18 11.26
N LYS A 239 13.73 14.96 11.50
CA LYS A 239 14.22 14.14 12.60
C LYS A 239 14.41 12.65 12.29
N LYS A 240 13.82 12.14 11.22
CA LYS A 240 13.76 10.68 10.94
C LYS A 240 14.09 10.30 9.51
N LEU A 241 14.53 11.26 8.71
CA LEU A 241 14.98 11.05 7.34
C LEU A 241 16.51 11.08 7.29
N TYR A 242 17.08 10.09 6.62
CA TYR A 242 18.52 10.11 6.32
C TYR A 242 18.84 11.13 5.23
N ILE A 243 20.08 11.60 5.21
CA ILE A 243 20.56 12.55 4.19
C ILE A 243 20.43 11.99 2.76
N THR A 244 20.41 10.68 2.61
CA THR A 244 20.20 9.96 1.34
C THR A 244 18.75 9.98 0.88
N GLY A 245 17.80 10.33 1.74
CA GLY A 245 16.37 10.18 1.51
C GLY A 245 15.80 8.84 2.00
N GLY A 246 16.63 7.96 2.56
CA GLY A 246 16.18 6.74 3.21
C GLY A 246 15.39 7.04 4.49
N CYS A 247 14.39 6.20 4.79
CA CYS A 247 13.58 6.30 6.00
C CYS A 247 13.21 4.92 6.55
N GLY A 248 12.69 4.85 7.80
CA GLY A 248 12.49 3.55 8.45
C GLY A 248 13.81 2.94 8.90
N ALA A 249 14.45 3.56 9.90
CA ALA A 249 15.81 3.26 10.30
C ALA A 249 16.00 1.88 10.93
N LEU A 250 14.94 1.29 11.51
CA LEU A 250 15.03 0.11 12.37
C LEU A 250 14.38 -1.11 11.71
N TYR A 251 15.09 -2.23 11.67
CA TYR A 251 14.48 -3.52 11.35
C TYR A 251 13.53 -3.97 12.45
N ASN A 252 14.00 -3.94 13.71
CA ASN A 252 13.19 -4.13 14.90
C ASN A 252 13.44 -2.98 15.88
N GLY A 253 12.39 -2.44 16.44
CA GLY A 253 12.46 -1.36 17.41
C GLY A 253 11.33 -1.41 18.44
N ALA A 254 11.43 -0.62 19.47
CA ALA A 254 10.35 -0.39 20.41
C ALA A 254 9.54 0.85 19.98
N SER A 255 8.25 0.84 20.29
CA SER A 255 7.41 2.01 20.11
C SER A 255 7.95 3.22 20.88
N PRO A 256 8.11 4.39 20.27
CA PRO A 256 8.58 5.58 20.96
C PRO A 256 7.55 6.19 21.93
N TYR A 257 6.33 5.67 21.95
CA TYR A 257 5.28 6.12 22.88
C TYR A 257 4.98 5.15 24.01
N GLY A 258 5.70 4.01 24.08
CA GLY A 258 5.51 3.06 25.17
C GLY A 258 5.97 3.63 26.51
N TYR A 259 5.14 3.54 27.55
CA TYR A 259 5.63 3.57 28.92
C TYR A 259 6.51 2.34 29.16
N PHE A 260 7.41 2.40 30.15
CA PHE A 260 8.40 1.36 30.45
C PHE A 260 7.87 -0.09 30.48
N PHE A 261 6.58 -0.27 30.75
CA PHE A 261 5.91 -1.57 30.83
C PHE A 261 5.03 -1.89 29.60
N ASP A 262 4.96 -1.01 28.59
CA ASP A 262 4.01 -1.11 27.50
C ASP A 262 4.71 -0.96 26.12
N HIS A 263 5.96 -1.42 26.06
CA HIS A 263 6.72 -1.39 24.83
C HIS A 263 6.19 -2.40 23.81
N GLN A 264 5.70 -1.89 22.70
CA GLN A 264 5.39 -2.71 21.54
C GLN A 264 6.63 -2.89 20.68
N LEU A 265 6.86 -4.12 20.24
CA LEU A 265 7.80 -4.38 19.18
C LEU A 265 7.21 -3.84 17.87
N VAL A 266 7.99 -3.03 17.16
CA VAL A 266 7.61 -2.45 15.88
C VAL A 266 8.64 -2.89 14.84
N HIS A 267 8.17 -3.52 13.76
CA HIS A 267 9.03 -4.00 12.69
C HIS A 267 9.23 -2.95 11.61
N GLN A 268 10.41 -2.92 10.99
CA GLN A 268 10.69 -2.09 9.82
C GLN A 268 10.29 -0.62 10.05
N ALA A 269 10.74 -0.08 11.19
CA ALA A 269 10.10 1.03 11.84
C ALA A 269 10.89 2.34 11.79
N TYR A 270 10.13 3.43 11.96
CA TYR A 270 10.70 4.69 12.43
C TYR A 270 11.13 4.56 13.90
N GLY A 271 12.36 4.95 14.21
CA GLY A 271 12.87 5.01 15.58
C GLY A 271 12.46 6.28 16.32
N TYR A 272 13.14 6.54 17.46
CA TYR A 272 13.07 7.81 18.15
C TYR A 272 13.56 8.97 17.26
N GLU A 273 13.29 10.21 17.68
CA GLU A 273 13.84 11.38 17.01
C GLU A 273 15.38 11.28 16.97
N TYR A 274 15.97 11.51 15.79
CA TYR A 274 17.40 11.40 15.51
C TYR A 274 18.02 10.01 15.71
N GLN A 275 17.23 8.98 15.88
CA GLN A 275 17.71 7.59 15.89
C GLN A 275 17.93 7.12 14.44
N LEU A 276 19.08 7.47 13.90
CA LEU A 276 19.49 7.21 12.52
C LEU A 276 20.83 6.46 12.48
N PRO A 277 20.87 5.19 12.95
CA PRO A 277 22.09 4.40 12.98
C PRO A 277 22.57 4.09 11.56
N ASN A 278 23.88 4.24 11.28
CA ASN A 278 24.44 3.93 9.96
C ASN A 278 24.69 2.46 9.76
N ILE A 279 25.14 1.75 10.80
CA ILE A 279 25.54 0.33 10.71
C ILE A 279 24.33 -0.59 10.55
N THR A 280 23.26 -0.28 11.27
CA THR A 280 22.04 -1.08 11.34
C THR A 280 20.85 -0.39 10.65
N ALA A 281 21.15 0.59 9.78
CA ALA A 281 20.13 1.26 8.97
C ALA A 281 19.38 0.22 8.12
N TYR A 282 18.07 0.15 8.29
CA TYR A 282 17.23 -0.75 7.50
C TYR A 282 16.85 -0.12 6.17
N ASN A 283 16.17 1.02 6.21
CA ASN A 283 15.87 1.86 5.05
C ASN A 283 15.36 1.07 3.85
N GLU A 284 14.26 0.35 4.00
CA GLU A 284 13.73 -0.42 2.88
C GLU A 284 13.27 0.47 1.71
N THR A 285 13.44 -0.05 0.51
CA THR A 285 13.04 0.63 -0.72
C THR A 285 11.55 0.97 -0.73
N CYS A 286 10.68 0.09 -0.23
CA CYS A 286 9.24 0.36 -0.12
C CYS A 286 8.91 1.54 0.79
N ALA A 287 9.65 1.73 1.90
CA ALA A 287 9.45 2.88 2.77
C ALA A 287 9.77 4.19 2.04
N SER A 288 10.89 4.22 1.31
CA SER A 288 11.26 5.38 0.50
C SER A 288 10.26 5.65 -0.62
N LEU A 289 9.77 4.62 -1.34
CA LEU A 289 8.73 4.76 -2.35
C LEU A 289 7.41 5.29 -1.75
N GLY A 290 6.99 4.77 -0.60
CA GLY A 290 5.83 5.30 0.12
C GLY A 290 6.02 6.77 0.51
N GLY A 291 7.24 7.16 0.88
CA GLY A 291 7.62 8.54 1.13
C GLY A 291 7.49 9.43 -0.12
N VAL A 292 7.86 8.93 -1.29
CA VAL A 292 7.66 9.61 -2.59
C VAL A 292 6.18 9.83 -2.86
N PHE A 293 5.34 8.82 -2.65
CA PHE A 293 3.89 8.95 -2.85
C PHE A 293 3.29 10.02 -1.95
N TRP A 294 3.73 10.08 -0.69
CA TRP A 294 3.27 11.09 0.25
C TRP A 294 3.82 12.49 -0.08
N ALA A 295 5.11 12.62 -0.38
CA ALA A 295 5.74 13.89 -0.75
C ALA A 295 5.07 14.53 -1.98
N TYR A 296 4.74 13.71 -3.00
CA TYR A 296 4.06 14.19 -4.19
C TYR A 296 2.67 14.76 -3.88
N ARG A 297 1.90 14.11 -3.01
CA ARG A 297 0.58 14.56 -2.59
C ARG A 297 0.64 15.81 -1.72
N MET A 298 1.63 15.90 -0.84
CA MET A 298 1.87 17.13 -0.08
C MET A 298 2.22 18.31 -1.01
N PHE A 299 2.99 18.07 -2.06
CA PHE A 299 3.28 19.08 -3.08
C PHE A 299 2.02 19.50 -3.85
N GLN A 300 1.11 18.56 -4.14
CA GLN A 300 -0.16 18.89 -4.78
C GLN A 300 -1.10 19.68 -3.86
N LEU A 301 -1.15 19.36 -2.55
CA LEU A 301 -1.91 20.11 -1.55
C LEU A 301 -1.37 21.53 -1.36
N GLU A 302 -0.06 21.66 -1.33
CA GLU A 302 0.62 22.92 -1.13
C GLU A 302 1.93 22.95 -1.92
N PRO A 303 2.00 23.68 -3.06
CA PRO A 303 3.13 23.63 -3.98
C PRO A 303 4.36 24.36 -3.44
N LYS A 304 4.99 23.77 -2.40
CA LYS A 304 6.25 24.23 -1.82
C LYS A 304 7.42 23.38 -2.32
N ALA A 305 8.53 24.02 -2.65
CA ALA A 305 9.75 23.35 -3.13
C ALA A 305 10.24 22.26 -2.17
N GLU A 306 10.08 22.46 -0.86
CA GLU A 306 10.55 21.50 0.15
C GLU A 306 9.98 20.09 -0.02
N TYR A 307 8.73 19.93 -0.46
CA TYR A 307 8.13 18.61 -0.70
C TYR A 307 8.75 17.95 -1.93
N PHE A 308 8.98 18.73 -2.97
CA PHE A 308 9.57 18.23 -4.20
C PHE A 308 11.07 17.91 -4.03
N ASP A 309 11.81 18.70 -3.26
CA ASP A 309 13.22 18.44 -2.93
C ASP A 309 13.40 17.10 -2.18
N ILE A 310 12.47 16.78 -1.27
CA ILE A 310 12.46 15.48 -0.57
C ILE A 310 12.09 14.34 -1.51
N LEU A 311 11.07 14.54 -2.35
CA LEU A 311 10.68 13.57 -3.37
C LEU A 311 11.86 13.25 -4.30
N GLU A 312 12.50 14.26 -4.87
CA GLU A 312 13.64 14.11 -5.76
C GLU A 312 14.79 13.36 -5.07
N ARG A 313 15.09 13.72 -3.82
CA ARG A 313 16.13 13.05 -3.03
C ARG A 313 15.81 11.57 -2.81
N MET A 314 14.58 11.22 -2.43
CA MET A 314 14.14 9.84 -2.27
C MET A 314 14.23 9.06 -3.58
N MET A 315 13.79 9.66 -4.69
CA MET A 315 13.80 9.02 -6.00
C MET A 315 15.22 8.80 -6.53
N LEU A 316 16.03 9.87 -6.58
CA LEU A 316 17.31 9.84 -7.27
C LEU A 316 18.44 9.22 -6.43
N ASN A 317 18.35 9.25 -5.10
CA ASN A 317 19.37 8.64 -4.26
C ASN A 317 18.92 7.25 -3.77
N THR A 318 17.90 7.17 -2.89
CA THR A 318 17.57 5.89 -2.25
C THR A 318 16.98 4.89 -3.25
N ASN A 319 15.95 5.28 -4.01
CA ASN A 319 15.26 4.35 -4.89
C ASN A 319 16.10 4.00 -6.13
N LEU A 320 16.71 4.98 -6.78
CA LEU A 320 17.55 4.72 -7.95
C LEU A 320 18.84 3.98 -7.57
N ALA A 321 19.45 4.31 -6.42
CA ALA A 321 20.64 3.60 -5.93
C ALA A 321 20.34 2.16 -5.51
N ALA A 322 19.09 1.82 -5.21
CA ALA A 322 18.67 0.45 -4.93
C ALA A 322 18.67 -0.45 -6.17
N LEU A 323 18.70 0.12 -7.37
CA LEU A 323 18.72 -0.65 -8.62
C LEU A 323 20.16 -0.89 -9.07
N SER A 324 20.45 -2.12 -9.58
CA SER A 324 21.72 -2.41 -10.24
C SER A 324 21.81 -1.63 -11.56
N LEU A 325 23.04 -1.32 -12.00
CA LEU A 325 23.29 -0.55 -13.22
C LEU A 325 22.70 -1.20 -14.49
N ASP A 326 22.54 -2.53 -14.48
CA ASP A 326 21.90 -3.29 -15.57
C ASP A 326 20.36 -3.36 -15.45
N GLY A 327 19.76 -2.75 -14.39
CA GLY A 327 18.33 -2.74 -14.14
C GLY A 327 17.70 -4.09 -13.78
N LYS A 328 18.51 -5.14 -13.50
CA LYS A 328 18.05 -6.52 -13.34
C LYS A 328 17.96 -6.99 -11.89
N ARG A 329 18.52 -6.24 -10.96
CA ARG A 329 18.59 -6.57 -9.53
C ARG A 329 18.32 -5.33 -8.71
N PHE A 330 17.87 -5.52 -7.48
CA PHE A 330 17.63 -4.42 -6.55
C PHE A 330 17.99 -4.81 -5.12
N PHE A 331 18.28 -3.80 -4.31
CA PHE A 331 18.35 -3.93 -2.87
C PHE A 331 17.00 -3.60 -2.26
N TYR A 332 16.54 -4.43 -1.35
CA TYR A 332 15.36 -4.13 -0.54
C TYR A 332 15.74 -3.31 0.69
N GLU A 333 16.80 -3.72 1.37
CA GLU A 333 17.40 -3.02 2.51
C GLU A 333 18.57 -2.16 2.02
N ASN A 334 18.54 -0.87 2.37
CA ASN A 334 19.54 0.10 1.94
C ASN A 334 20.44 0.50 3.11
N MET A 335 21.25 -0.43 3.59
CA MET A 335 22.22 -0.18 4.66
C MET A 335 23.26 0.86 4.24
N LEU A 336 23.64 1.75 5.15
CA LEU A 336 24.65 2.78 4.88
C LEU A 336 26.09 2.29 5.09
N ARG A 337 26.27 1.01 5.41
CA ARG A 337 27.57 0.39 5.56
C ARG A 337 27.57 -0.98 4.87
N ARG A 338 28.60 -1.23 4.08
CA ARG A 338 28.85 -2.56 3.52
C ARG A 338 29.24 -3.52 4.65
N ALA A 339 28.47 -4.58 4.86
CA ALA A 339 28.94 -5.73 5.63
C ALA A 339 30.09 -6.39 4.87
N LYS A 340 31.18 -6.75 5.58
CA LYS A 340 32.26 -7.52 4.99
C LYS A 340 31.85 -8.96 4.77
#